data_1dd1e880bd557b53b73f11d674fb00ea
#
_entry.id   1dd1e880bd557b53b73f11d674fb00ea
#
_cell.length_a   1.000
_cell.length_b   1.000
_cell.length_c   1.000
_cell.angle_alpha   90.00
_cell.angle_beta   90.00
_cell.angle_gamma   90.00
#
_symmetry.space_group_name_H-M   'P 1'
#
loop_
_entity.id
_entity.type
_entity.pdbx_description
1 polymer ?
#
loop_
_entity_poly.entity_id
_entity_poly.type
_entity_poly.pdbx_seq_one_letter_code
_entity_poly.pdbx_strand_id
1 'polypeptide(L)'
;FEGMNIACGMRASRGAIESVELSEINDQRPETGDQPFPTSDFRPPTFGLQLRTIGGDAPVGLCGSGLLDAVGELAANGIVDKNGRFQTANPSWQNHFETLDGKPVFRIAGPVYLSQKDVRQVQLAKAAVRAGIELMLAANGVGAHQVDRVLIAGSFGFHLRTASLINLGLLPREFHDRVAFVGNTSKSGARAFLLNRSLRDELSHLVRRVRVLELANDPTFEKIFVKALSF
;
A
#
# COMPACT_ATOMS: atom_id res chain seq x y z
N PHE A 1 6.84 7.10 6.47
CA PHE A 1 7.57 6.49 5.34
C PHE A 1 8.53 7.47 4.65
N GLU A 2 8.62 8.71 5.08
CA GLU A 2 9.54 9.70 4.50
C GLU A 2 10.95 9.53 5.07
N GLY A 3 11.96 9.45 4.18
CA GLY A 3 13.36 9.60 4.55
C GLY A 3 14.01 8.36 5.17
N MET A 4 14.62 8.49 6.33
CA MET A 4 15.69 7.61 6.87
C MET A 4 15.39 6.11 7.02
N ASN A 5 14.14 5.65 6.91
CA ASN A 5 13.80 4.23 7.15
C ASN A 5 13.59 3.41 5.87
N ILE A 6 13.42 4.05 4.72
CA ILE A 6 13.20 3.40 3.41
C ILE A 6 14.34 3.80 2.48
N ALA A 7 14.99 2.82 1.86
CA ALA A 7 16.22 3.03 1.08
C ALA A 7 16.06 4.07 -0.05
N CYS A 8 14.98 3.95 -0.84
CA CYS A 8 14.64 4.90 -1.90
C CYS A 8 13.41 5.75 -1.55
N GLY A 9 13.08 5.90 -0.25
CA GLY A 9 11.94 6.68 0.20
C GLY A 9 12.14 8.19 0.03
N MET A 10 11.11 8.88 -0.47
CA MET A 10 11.14 10.33 -0.65
C MET A 10 9.76 10.96 -0.44
N ARG A 11 9.72 12.27 -0.30
CA ARG A 11 8.47 13.02 -0.30
C ARG A 11 7.77 12.92 -1.66
N ALA A 12 6.45 13.09 -1.65
CA ALA A 12 5.67 13.21 -2.87
C ALA A 12 6.05 14.51 -3.62
N SER A 13 7.05 14.40 -4.51
CA SER A 13 7.58 15.47 -5.35
C SER A 13 7.90 14.92 -6.74
N ARG A 14 8.27 15.78 -7.69
CA ARG A 14 8.58 15.38 -9.08
C ARG A 14 9.59 14.23 -9.10
N GLY A 15 9.33 13.23 -9.96
CA GLY A 15 10.14 12.02 -10.07
C GLY A 15 9.88 10.95 -8.99
N ALA A 16 9.07 11.22 -7.97
CA ALA A 16 8.66 10.19 -7.03
C ALA A 16 7.66 9.23 -7.70
N ILE A 17 7.89 7.94 -7.58
CA ILE A 17 6.91 6.92 -7.98
C ILE A 17 5.75 6.99 -6.99
N GLU A 18 4.56 7.30 -7.50
CA GLU A 18 3.32 7.42 -6.71
C GLU A 18 2.39 6.22 -6.86
N SER A 19 2.55 5.42 -7.92
CA SER A 19 1.77 4.20 -8.17
C SER A 19 2.63 3.14 -8.85
N VAL A 20 2.43 1.90 -8.44
CA VAL A 20 3.06 0.71 -9.00
C VAL A 20 1.98 -0.33 -9.25
N GLU A 21 1.95 -0.89 -10.45
CA GLU A 21 1.02 -1.96 -10.82
C GLU A 21 1.75 -3.03 -11.59
N LEU A 22 1.51 -4.29 -11.26
CA LEU A 22 2.00 -5.42 -12.04
C LEU A 22 0.98 -5.77 -13.12
N SER A 23 1.44 -5.86 -14.36
CA SER A 23 0.63 -6.30 -15.49
C SER A 23 1.37 -7.35 -16.31
N GLU A 24 0.61 -8.26 -16.92
CA GLU A 24 1.15 -9.11 -17.98
C GLU A 24 1.54 -8.23 -19.17
N ILE A 25 2.78 -8.36 -19.62
CA ILE A 25 3.20 -7.78 -20.89
C ILE A 25 2.70 -8.73 -21.98
N ASN A 26 1.57 -8.38 -22.59
CA ASN A 26 1.18 -8.98 -23.86
C ASN A 26 2.18 -8.53 -24.91
N ASP A 27 3.06 -9.43 -25.29
CA ASP A 27 3.94 -9.26 -26.43
C ASP A 27 3.04 -9.28 -27.70
N GLN A 28 2.44 -8.14 -28.01
CA GLN A 28 1.70 -7.95 -29.26
C GLN A 28 2.72 -8.02 -30.39
N ARG A 29 2.98 -9.22 -30.89
CA ARG A 29 3.63 -9.36 -32.18
C ARG A 29 2.69 -8.72 -33.22
N PRO A 30 3.22 -7.91 -34.15
CA PRO A 30 2.46 -7.53 -35.33
C PRO A 30 2.05 -8.81 -36.06
N GLU A 31 0.76 -8.94 -36.35
CA GLU A 31 0.22 -9.99 -37.22
C GLU A 31 0.82 -9.82 -38.61
N THR A 32 1.95 -10.41 -38.86
CA THR A 32 2.52 -10.53 -40.20
C THR A 32 2.54 -12.00 -40.59
N GLY A 33 1.55 -12.39 -41.41
CA GLY A 33 1.65 -13.44 -42.41
C GLY A 33 1.55 -14.88 -41.93
N ASP A 34 0.63 -15.61 -42.61
CA ASP A 34 0.38 -17.03 -42.65
C ASP A 34 1.62 -17.91 -42.49
N GLN A 35 1.95 -18.29 -41.24
CA GLN A 35 2.77 -19.46 -40.97
C GLN A 35 2.12 -20.26 -39.83
N PRO A 36 1.95 -21.58 -39.96
CA PRO A 36 1.38 -22.40 -38.88
C PRO A 36 2.36 -22.43 -37.70
N PHE A 37 1.83 -22.10 -36.51
CA PHE A 37 2.58 -22.10 -35.26
C PHE A 37 3.12 -23.49 -34.91
N PRO A 38 4.39 -23.62 -34.50
CA PRO A 38 4.86 -24.84 -33.87
C PRO A 38 4.25 -24.93 -32.46
N THR A 39 3.60 -26.03 -32.17
CA THR A 39 2.84 -26.32 -30.95
C THR A 39 3.68 -26.51 -29.70
N SER A 40 4.94 -26.09 -29.66
CA SER A 40 5.88 -26.33 -28.57
C SER A 40 6.40 -25.09 -27.83
N ASP A 41 6.00 -23.87 -28.24
CA ASP A 41 6.49 -22.65 -27.57
C ASP A 41 5.48 -22.10 -26.54
N PHE A 42 5.24 -22.88 -25.46
CA PHE A 42 4.67 -22.30 -24.25
C PHE A 42 5.73 -21.39 -23.60
N ARG A 43 5.67 -20.11 -23.92
CA ARG A 43 6.43 -19.09 -23.18
C ARG A 43 5.58 -18.69 -21.97
N PRO A 44 6.13 -18.75 -20.76
CA PRO A 44 5.41 -18.20 -19.60
C PRO A 44 5.13 -16.71 -19.83
N PRO A 45 3.99 -16.18 -19.35
CA PRO A 45 3.65 -14.78 -19.49
C PRO A 45 4.77 -13.91 -18.91
N THR A 46 5.19 -12.90 -19.68
CA THR A 46 6.17 -11.92 -19.22
C THR A 46 5.42 -10.84 -18.44
N PHE A 47 5.78 -10.65 -17.19
CA PHE A 47 5.20 -9.61 -16.34
C PHE A 47 6.11 -8.37 -16.33
N GLY A 48 5.49 -7.21 -16.24
CA GLY A 48 6.18 -5.93 -16.13
C GLY A 48 5.54 -5.02 -15.09
N LEU A 49 6.35 -4.05 -14.64
CA LEU A 49 5.89 -3.01 -13.73
C LEU A 49 5.42 -1.80 -14.53
N GLN A 50 4.15 -1.46 -14.37
CA GLN A 50 3.64 -0.17 -14.81
C GLN A 50 3.80 0.83 -13.67
N LEU A 51 4.45 1.95 -13.95
CA LEU A 51 4.81 2.95 -12.96
C LEU A 51 4.21 4.30 -13.35
N ARG A 52 3.75 5.02 -12.35
CA ARG A 52 3.39 6.44 -12.51
C ARG A 52 4.25 7.27 -11.56
N THR A 53 4.92 8.26 -12.12
CA THR A 53 5.72 9.24 -11.37
C THR A 53 5.05 10.58 -11.33
N ILE A 54 5.21 11.30 -10.23
CA ILE A 54 4.72 12.67 -10.08
C ILE A 54 5.43 13.55 -11.11
N GLY A 55 4.65 14.22 -11.95
CA GLY A 55 5.14 15.09 -13.01
C GLY A 55 5.58 14.38 -14.29
N GLY A 56 5.49 13.04 -14.37
CA GLY A 56 5.92 12.25 -15.53
C GLY A 56 7.43 12.20 -15.73
N ASP A 57 8.21 12.61 -14.73
CA ASP A 57 9.68 12.62 -14.79
C ASP A 57 10.25 11.20 -14.56
N ALA A 58 11.53 11.03 -14.89
CA ALA A 58 12.25 9.79 -14.60
C ALA A 58 12.19 9.45 -13.10
N PRO A 59 12.01 8.15 -12.73
CA PRO A 59 11.88 7.74 -11.34
C PRO A 59 13.19 7.96 -10.56
N VAL A 60 13.10 8.63 -9.42
CA VAL A 60 14.23 8.89 -8.51
C VAL A 60 14.02 8.35 -7.11
N GLY A 61 12.79 7.94 -6.76
CA GLY A 61 12.47 7.35 -5.47
C GLY A 61 10.99 6.97 -5.37
N LEU A 62 10.57 6.51 -4.20
CA LEU A 62 9.20 6.07 -3.88
C LEU A 62 8.59 7.04 -2.88
N CYS A 63 7.44 7.63 -3.18
CA CYS A 63 6.64 8.27 -2.13
C CYS A 63 5.80 7.21 -1.39
N GLY A 64 5.10 7.63 -0.33
CA GLY A 64 4.38 6.69 0.53
C GLY A 64 3.34 5.84 -0.19
N SER A 65 2.58 6.41 -1.16
CA SER A 65 1.61 5.65 -1.95
C SER A 65 2.29 4.63 -2.85
N GLY A 66 3.33 5.04 -3.59
CA GLY A 66 4.11 4.14 -4.44
C GLY A 66 4.79 3.01 -3.68
N LEU A 67 5.25 3.27 -2.45
CA LEU A 67 5.80 2.23 -1.57
C LEU A 67 4.75 1.19 -1.17
N LEU A 68 3.55 1.64 -0.76
CA LEU A 68 2.47 0.72 -0.39
C LEU A 68 1.97 -0.07 -1.60
N ASP A 69 1.84 0.58 -2.76
CA ASP A 69 1.49 -0.09 -4.01
C ASP A 69 2.55 -1.15 -4.37
N ALA A 70 3.82 -0.78 -4.38
CA ALA A 70 4.90 -1.69 -4.74
C ALA A 70 4.92 -2.94 -3.84
N VAL A 71 4.92 -2.77 -2.52
CA VAL A 71 4.94 -3.92 -1.61
C VAL A 71 3.64 -4.73 -1.69
N GLY A 72 2.49 -4.07 -1.89
CA GLY A 72 1.20 -4.73 -2.08
C GLY A 72 1.16 -5.60 -3.33
N GLU A 73 1.67 -5.11 -4.45
CA GLU A 73 1.81 -5.86 -5.69
C GLU A 73 2.78 -7.04 -5.55
N LEU A 74 3.94 -6.82 -4.91
CA LEU A 74 4.90 -7.90 -4.68
C LEU A 74 4.32 -9.01 -3.81
N ALA A 75 3.54 -8.66 -2.79
CA ALA A 75 2.88 -9.64 -1.92
C ALA A 75 1.76 -10.38 -2.66
N ALA A 76 0.91 -9.67 -3.42
CA ALA A 76 -0.20 -10.27 -4.17
C ALA A 76 0.28 -11.27 -5.24
N ASN A 77 1.46 -11.04 -5.82
CA ASN A 77 2.04 -11.87 -6.88
C ASN A 77 3.09 -12.87 -6.37
N GLY A 78 3.20 -13.07 -5.05
CA GLY A 78 4.09 -14.07 -4.46
C GLY A 78 5.59 -13.79 -4.62
N ILE A 79 5.97 -12.56 -4.96
CA ILE A 79 7.38 -12.10 -5.03
C ILE A 79 7.88 -11.86 -3.61
N VAL A 80 6.98 -11.47 -2.73
CA VAL A 80 7.15 -11.44 -1.28
C VAL A 80 6.21 -12.47 -0.68
N ASP A 81 6.73 -13.37 0.14
CA ASP A 81 5.93 -14.39 0.82
C ASP A 81 5.11 -13.81 1.98
N LYS A 82 4.23 -14.62 2.57
CA LYS A 82 3.40 -14.23 3.72
C LYS A 82 4.20 -13.74 4.94
N ASN A 83 5.47 -14.12 5.04
CA ASN A 83 6.36 -13.69 6.12
C ASN A 83 7.15 -12.43 5.76
N GLY A 84 6.94 -11.89 4.56
CA GLY A 84 7.62 -10.70 4.05
C GLY A 84 9.01 -10.97 3.48
N ARG A 85 9.34 -12.20 3.08
CA ARG A 85 10.64 -12.56 2.50
C ARG A 85 10.55 -12.56 0.99
N PHE A 86 11.57 -12.03 0.33
CA PHE A 86 11.72 -12.10 -1.12
C PHE A 86 11.84 -13.53 -1.61
N GLN A 87 11.11 -13.87 -2.67
CA GLN A 87 11.14 -15.14 -3.38
C GLN A 87 12.05 -15.04 -4.60
N THR A 88 13.36 -14.96 -4.37
CA THR A 88 14.38 -14.70 -5.40
C THR A 88 14.51 -15.81 -6.45
N ALA A 89 14.03 -17.01 -6.15
CA ALA A 89 14.07 -18.16 -7.06
C ALA A 89 12.93 -18.19 -8.08
N ASN A 90 11.98 -17.23 -8.04
CA ASN A 90 10.87 -17.20 -8.98
C ASN A 90 11.36 -16.75 -10.37
N PRO A 91 11.31 -17.62 -11.41
CA PRO A 91 11.86 -17.32 -12.72
C PRO A 91 11.23 -16.08 -13.39
N SER A 92 9.95 -15.84 -13.17
CA SER A 92 9.23 -14.71 -13.79
C SER A 92 9.75 -13.34 -13.32
N TRP A 93 10.38 -13.29 -12.15
CA TRP A 93 10.84 -12.05 -11.53
C TRP A 93 12.34 -12.01 -11.26
N GLN A 94 13.08 -13.06 -11.62
CA GLN A 94 14.50 -13.18 -11.32
C GLN A 94 15.30 -11.99 -11.87
N ASN A 95 14.95 -11.46 -13.05
CA ASN A 95 15.60 -10.32 -13.68
C ASN A 95 15.43 -8.99 -12.93
N HIS A 96 14.47 -8.92 -12.02
CA HIS A 96 14.27 -7.75 -11.14
C HIS A 96 15.09 -7.83 -9.85
N PHE A 97 15.66 -9.00 -9.53
CA PHE A 97 16.50 -9.14 -8.35
C PHE A 97 17.96 -8.83 -8.67
N GLU A 98 18.53 -7.98 -7.84
CA GLU A 98 19.94 -7.62 -7.85
C GLU A 98 20.55 -7.85 -6.47
N THR A 99 21.86 -7.90 -6.38
CA THR A 99 22.57 -7.97 -5.11
C THR A 99 23.25 -6.62 -4.83
N LEU A 100 22.85 -5.98 -3.73
CA LEU A 100 23.47 -4.75 -3.24
C LEU A 100 24.02 -5.02 -1.84
N ASP A 101 25.33 -4.77 -1.65
CA ASP A 101 26.04 -5.06 -0.38
C ASP A 101 25.81 -6.48 0.15
N GLY A 102 25.82 -7.47 -0.75
CA GLY A 102 25.62 -8.88 -0.44
C GLY A 102 24.18 -9.27 -0.08
N LYS A 103 23.19 -8.37 -0.26
CA LYS A 103 21.79 -8.61 0.05
C LYS A 103 20.92 -8.47 -1.19
N PRO A 104 19.87 -9.30 -1.35
CA PRO A 104 18.94 -9.18 -2.45
C PRO A 104 18.11 -7.90 -2.32
N VAL A 105 17.96 -7.20 -3.44
CA VAL A 105 17.06 -6.06 -3.61
C VAL A 105 16.18 -6.29 -4.82
N PHE A 106 14.96 -5.80 -4.81
CA PHE A 106 14.03 -5.86 -5.94
C PHE A 106 14.07 -4.52 -6.68
N ARG A 107 14.57 -4.52 -7.92
CA ARG A 107 14.66 -3.34 -8.78
C ARG A 107 13.28 -2.98 -9.31
N ILE A 108 12.83 -1.76 -9.07
CA ILE A 108 11.56 -1.23 -9.58
C ILE A 108 11.79 -0.52 -10.91
N ALA A 109 12.63 0.51 -10.94
CA ALA A 109 13.00 1.24 -12.16
C ALA A 109 14.22 2.12 -11.95
N GLY A 110 15.12 2.19 -12.92
CA GLY A 110 16.30 3.04 -12.85
C GLY A 110 17.09 2.81 -11.55
N PRO A 111 17.32 3.85 -10.73
CA PRO A 111 18.03 3.70 -9.46
C PRO A 111 17.13 3.21 -8.31
N VAL A 112 15.81 3.10 -8.53
CA VAL A 112 14.83 2.83 -7.46
C VAL A 112 14.69 1.33 -7.22
N TYR A 113 14.85 0.91 -5.98
CA TYR A 113 14.73 -0.48 -5.53
C TYR A 113 14.04 -0.58 -4.17
N LEU A 114 13.58 -1.79 -3.85
CA LEU A 114 13.13 -2.18 -2.51
C LEU A 114 14.12 -3.16 -1.90
N SER A 115 14.51 -2.92 -0.67
CA SER A 115 15.28 -3.84 0.15
C SER A 115 14.37 -4.70 1.03
N GLN A 116 14.90 -5.81 1.54
CA GLN A 116 14.19 -6.63 2.52
C GLN A 116 13.82 -5.84 3.79
N LYS A 117 14.65 -4.84 4.15
CA LYS A 117 14.38 -3.94 5.28
C LYS A 117 13.16 -3.06 4.99
N ASP A 118 13.01 -2.56 3.76
CA ASP A 118 11.87 -1.71 3.38
C ASP A 118 10.55 -2.49 3.46
N VAL A 119 10.53 -3.73 2.97
CA VAL A 119 9.38 -4.63 3.12
C VAL A 119 9.03 -4.81 4.60
N ARG A 120 10.04 -4.99 5.46
CA ARG A 120 9.82 -5.14 6.91
C ARG A 120 9.24 -3.87 7.55
N GLN A 121 9.67 -2.69 7.12
CA GLN A 121 9.09 -1.43 7.60
C GLN A 121 7.61 -1.30 7.22
N VAL A 122 7.25 -1.69 6.00
CA VAL A 122 5.84 -1.72 5.56
C VAL A 122 5.03 -2.74 6.38
N GLN A 123 5.58 -3.93 6.66
CA GLN A 123 4.93 -4.93 7.52
C GLN A 123 4.60 -4.37 8.90
N LEU A 124 5.56 -3.71 9.54
CA LEU A 124 5.36 -3.13 10.88
C LEU A 124 4.28 -2.05 10.86
N ALA A 125 4.34 -1.15 9.88
CA ALA A 125 3.38 -0.06 9.76
C ALA A 125 1.96 -0.57 9.46
N LYS A 126 1.80 -1.50 8.51
CA LYS A 126 0.49 -2.05 8.16
C LYS A 126 -0.11 -2.87 9.30
N ALA A 127 0.73 -3.60 10.05
CA ALA A 127 0.28 -4.39 11.18
C ALA A 127 -0.24 -3.50 12.32
N ALA A 128 0.41 -2.37 12.59
CA ALA A 128 -0.06 -1.42 13.59
C ALA A 128 -1.43 -0.83 13.24
N VAL A 129 -1.62 -0.41 11.98
CA VAL A 129 -2.91 0.10 11.50
C VAL A 129 -3.99 -0.98 11.55
N ARG A 130 -3.67 -2.19 11.06
CA ARG A 130 -4.61 -3.31 11.08
C ARG A 130 -5.03 -3.71 12.49
N ALA A 131 -4.08 -3.80 13.42
CA ALA A 131 -4.38 -4.10 14.82
C ALA A 131 -5.29 -3.02 15.45
N GLY A 132 -5.02 -1.75 15.17
CA GLY A 132 -5.90 -0.66 15.60
C GLY A 132 -7.32 -0.78 15.06
N ILE A 133 -7.49 -1.13 13.79
CA ILE A 133 -8.82 -1.36 13.19
C ILE A 133 -9.53 -2.51 13.90
N GLU A 134 -8.87 -3.66 14.08
CA GLU A 134 -9.48 -4.82 14.72
C GLU A 134 -9.89 -4.54 16.17
N LEU A 135 -9.06 -3.84 16.93
CA LEU A 135 -9.39 -3.46 18.30
C LEU A 135 -10.55 -2.45 18.37
N MET A 136 -10.59 -1.47 17.46
CA MET A 136 -11.72 -0.54 17.40
C MET A 136 -13.03 -1.26 17.09
N LEU A 137 -13.01 -2.20 16.16
CA LEU A 137 -14.18 -3.01 15.83
C LEU A 137 -14.62 -3.85 17.04
N ALA A 138 -13.68 -4.52 17.69
CA ALA A 138 -13.95 -5.35 18.88
C ALA A 138 -14.50 -4.52 20.05
N ALA A 139 -13.92 -3.36 20.33
CA ALA A 139 -14.36 -2.47 21.40
C ALA A 139 -15.79 -1.93 21.20
N ASN A 140 -16.27 -1.91 19.95
CA ASN A 140 -17.64 -1.49 19.64
C ASN A 140 -18.58 -2.69 19.36
N GLY A 141 -18.12 -3.93 19.49
CA GLY A 141 -18.92 -5.13 19.19
C GLY A 141 -19.36 -5.23 17.72
N VAL A 142 -18.59 -4.63 16.79
CA VAL A 142 -18.91 -4.56 15.36
C VAL A 142 -17.97 -5.47 14.58
N GLY A 143 -18.53 -6.34 13.75
CA GLY A 143 -17.73 -7.11 12.78
C GLY A 143 -17.39 -6.28 11.54
N ALA A 144 -16.27 -6.61 10.87
CA ALA A 144 -15.85 -5.90 9.66
C ALA A 144 -16.93 -5.90 8.57
N HIS A 145 -17.72 -6.97 8.46
CA HIS A 145 -18.82 -7.09 7.50
C HIS A 145 -19.98 -6.14 7.76
N GLN A 146 -20.09 -5.61 8.99
CA GLN A 146 -21.16 -4.68 9.43
C GLN A 146 -20.78 -3.20 9.22
N VAL A 147 -19.54 -2.94 8.76
CA VAL A 147 -19.10 -1.57 8.47
C VAL A 147 -19.65 -1.15 7.10
N ASP A 148 -20.49 -0.15 7.06
CA ASP A 148 -21.08 0.34 5.80
C ASP A 148 -20.10 1.15 4.96
N ARG A 149 -19.24 1.94 5.61
CA ARG A 149 -18.33 2.88 4.91
C ARG A 149 -17.01 3.00 5.66
N VAL A 150 -15.93 3.04 4.89
CA VAL A 150 -14.57 3.30 5.36
C VAL A 150 -14.09 4.59 4.71
N LEU A 151 -13.88 5.63 5.51
CA LEU A 151 -13.46 6.94 5.02
C LEU A 151 -11.96 7.13 5.26
N ILE A 152 -11.19 7.23 4.18
CA ILE A 152 -9.77 7.54 4.25
C ILE A 152 -9.58 9.04 4.05
N ALA A 153 -9.13 9.72 5.09
CA ALA A 153 -8.89 11.15 5.10
C ALA A 153 -7.39 11.48 5.06
N GLY A 154 -7.08 12.68 4.63
CA GLY A 154 -5.73 13.21 4.55
C GLY A 154 -5.21 13.32 3.12
N SER A 155 -4.21 14.18 2.90
CA SER A 155 -3.61 14.40 1.57
C SER A 155 -2.93 13.14 1.03
N PHE A 156 -2.34 12.32 1.90
CA PHE A 156 -1.71 11.05 1.54
C PHE A 156 -2.74 10.04 1.03
N GLY A 157 -3.92 9.95 1.68
CA GLY A 157 -4.97 8.99 1.33
C GLY A 157 -5.48 9.12 -0.10
N PHE A 158 -5.44 10.32 -0.68
CA PHE A 158 -5.95 10.58 -2.02
C PHE A 158 -5.23 9.83 -3.14
N HIS A 159 -4.00 9.41 -2.90
CA HIS A 159 -3.16 8.68 -3.87
C HIS A 159 -3.07 7.17 -3.60
N LEU A 160 -3.78 6.67 -2.58
CA LEU A 160 -3.78 5.26 -2.24
C LEU A 160 -4.78 4.48 -3.09
N ARG A 161 -4.44 3.27 -3.47
CA ARG A 161 -5.35 2.34 -4.14
C ARG A 161 -5.93 1.36 -3.12
N THR A 162 -7.24 1.20 -3.12
CA THR A 162 -7.93 0.25 -2.22
C THR A 162 -7.38 -1.16 -2.36
N ALA A 163 -7.14 -1.61 -3.60
CA ALA A 163 -6.57 -2.93 -3.89
C ALA A 163 -5.23 -3.14 -3.18
N SER A 164 -4.32 -2.16 -3.25
CA SER A 164 -3.01 -2.25 -2.58
C SER A 164 -3.13 -2.34 -1.06
N LEU A 165 -4.06 -1.59 -0.46
CA LEU A 165 -4.31 -1.64 0.99
C LEU A 165 -4.88 -2.98 1.45
N ILE A 166 -5.72 -3.60 0.62
CA ILE A 166 -6.27 -4.95 0.86
C ILE A 166 -5.18 -6.01 0.65
N ASN A 167 -4.41 -5.93 -0.46
CA ASN A 167 -3.34 -6.87 -0.78
C ASN A 167 -2.26 -6.89 0.31
N LEU A 168 -1.94 -5.73 0.87
CA LEU A 168 -1.06 -5.61 2.02
C LEU A 168 -1.66 -6.23 3.31
N GLY A 169 -2.98 -6.42 3.38
CA GLY A 169 -3.67 -6.76 4.61
C GLY A 169 -3.74 -5.60 5.62
N LEU A 170 -3.49 -4.35 5.18
CA LEU A 170 -3.68 -3.15 5.99
C LEU A 170 -5.15 -2.94 6.31
N LEU A 171 -6.03 -3.14 5.33
CA LEU A 171 -7.48 -3.13 5.51
C LEU A 171 -8.05 -4.55 5.47
N PRO A 172 -9.11 -4.85 6.24
CA PRO A 172 -9.91 -6.06 6.07
C PRO A 172 -10.42 -6.20 4.63
N ARG A 173 -10.49 -7.43 4.13
CA ARG A 173 -11.02 -7.72 2.78
C ARG A 173 -12.46 -7.29 2.60
N GLU A 174 -13.23 -7.34 3.69
CA GLU A 174 -14.63 -6.93 3.76
C GLU A 174 -14.84 -5.44 3.44
N PHE A 175 -13.77 -4.65 3.45
CA PHE A 175 -13.82 -3.21 3.15
C PHE A 175 -13.65 -2.88 1.67
N HIS A 176 -13.41 -3.87 0.79
CA HIS A 176 -13.05 -3.65 -0.61
C HIS A 176 -13.93 -2.61 -1.33
N ASP A 177 -15.24 -2.78 -1.27
CA ASP A 177 -16.19 -1.91 -1.99
C ASP A 177 -16.77 -0.80 -1.09
N ARG A 178 -16.21 -0.58 0.09
CA ARG A 178 -16.72 0.36 1.09
C ARG A 178 -15.80 1.53 1.35
N VAL A 179 -14.61 1.54 0.72
CA VAL A 179 -13.61 2.59 0.89
C VAL A 179 -13.96 3.81 0.06
N ALA A 180 -13.96 4.98 0.70
CA ALA A 180 -14.05 6.28 0.04
C ALA A 180 -12.94 7.21 0.51
N PHE A 181 -12.28 7.86 -0.44
CA PHE A 181 -11.26 8.86 -0.17
C PHE A 181 -11.92 10.22 -0.07
N VAL A 182 -11.82 10.86 1.11
CA VAL A 182 -12.55 12.11 1.43
C VAL A 182 -11.64 13.34 1.48
N GLY A 183 -10.40 13.20 1.05
CA GLY A 183 -9.43 14.30 0.96
C GLY A 183 -8.98 14.85 2.30
N ASN A 184 -8.52 16.10 2.32
CA ASN A 184 -7.99 16.73 3.53
C ASN A 184 -9.11 17.28 4.43
N THR A 185 -9.72 16.42 5.22
CA THR A 185 -10.82 16.77 6.11
C THR A 185 -10.39 17.70 7.25
N SER A 186 -9.14 17.63 7.71
CA SER A 186 -8.61 18.55 8.73
C SER A 186 -8.63 19.99 8.22
N LYS A 187 -8.20 20.23 6.97
CA LYS A 187 -8.28 21.53 6.33
C LYS A 187 -9.73 22.02 6.17
N SER A 188 -10.61 21.12 5.72
CA SER A 188 -12.03 21.44 5.53
C SER A 188 -12.72 21.76 6.85
N GLY A 189 -12.44 21.00 7.91
CA GLY A 189 -12.96 21.24 9.24
C GLY A 189 -12.47 22.55 9.85
N ALA A 190 -11.17 22.84 9.73
CA ALA A 190 -10.60 24.11 10.19
C ALA A 190 -11.22 25.32 9.47
N ARG A 191 -11.42 25.21 8.16
CA ARG A 191 -12.08 26.27 7.36
C ARG A 191 -13.55 26.46 7.81
N ALA A 192 -14.28 25.38 7.98
CA ALA A 192 -15.68 25.43 8.45
C ALA A 192 -15.79 26.08 9.84
N PHE A 193 -14.90 25.71 10.77
CA PHE A 193 -14.82 26.29 12.10
C PHE A 193 -14.53 27.80 12.07
N LEU A 194 -13.66 28.27 11.20
CA LEU A 194 -13.34 29.69 11.06
C LEU A 194 -14.49 30.50 10.49
N LEU A 195 -15.22 29.94 9.51
CA LEU A 195 -16.24 30.66 8.76
C LEU A 195 -17.63 30.58 9.42
N ASN A 196 -17.88 29.62 10.32
CA ASN A 196 -19.18 29.40 10.91
C ASN A 196 -19.10 29.35 12.46
N ARG A 197 -19.71 30.34 13.12
CA ARG A 197 -19.72 30.42 14.59
C ARG A 197 -20.50 29.29 15.24
N SER A 198 -21.62 28.83 14.65
CA SER A 198 -22.46 27.78 15.23
C SER A 198 -21.69 26.42 15.33
N LEU A 199 -20.76 26.16 14.40
CA LEU A 199 -19.92 24.96 14.45
C LEU A 199 -19.00 24.90 15.68
N ARG A 200 -18.75 26.02 16.35
CA ARG A 200 -17.91 26.03 17.57
C ARG A 200 -18.64 25.33 18.72
N ASP A 201 -19.92 25.54 18.84
CA ASP A 201 -20.73 24.91 19.89
C ASP A 201 -20.94 23.44 19.58
N GLU A 202 -21.25 23.11 18.31
CA GLU A 202 -21.36 21.72 17.84
C GLU A 202 -20.07 20.94 18.05
N LEU A 203 -18.90 21.54 17.75
CA LEU A 203 -17.59 20.92 17.96
C LEU A 203 -17.34 20.64 19.44
N SER A 204 -17.72 21.57 20.32
CA SER A 204 -17.59 21.38 21.77
C SER A 204 -18.44 20.19 22.27
N HIS A 205 -19.62 19.97 21.69
CA HIS A 205 -20.45 18.81 21.97
C HIS A 205 -19.86 17.53 21.40
N LEU A 206 -19.31 17.57 20.18
CA LEU A 206 -18.67 16.44 19.53
C LEU A 206 -17.44 15.95 20.30
N VAL A 207 -16.55 16.86 20.71
CA VAL A 207 -15.31 16.53 21.45
C VAL A 207 -15.63 15.79 22.76
N ARG A 208 -16.72 16.15 23.46
CA ARG A 208 -17.14 15.45 24.70
C ARG A 208 -17.59 14.01 24.45
N ARG A 209 -17.94 13.65 23.22
CA ARG A 209 -18.37 12.29 22.84
C ARG A 209 -17.24 11.41 22.33
N VAL A 210 -16.09 12.02 22.01
CA VAL A 210 -14.90 11.27 21.52
C VAL A 210 -14.38 10.39 22.65
N ARG A 211 -14.16 9.12 22.34
CA ARG A 211 -13.47 8.15 23.20
C ARG A 211 -12.12 7.82 22.62
N VAL A 212 -11.11 7.84 23.44
CA VAL A 212 -9.75 7.40 23.08
C VAL A 212 -9.59 5.94 23.49
N LEU A 213 -9.08 5.12 22.58
CA LEU A 213 -8.70 3.74 22.88
C LEU A 213 -7.17 3.71 23.04
N GLU A 214 -6.73 3.38 24.25
CA GLU A 214 -5.30 3.24 24.58
C GLU A 214 -4.79 1.88 24.10
N LEU A 215 -4.45 1.78 22.81
CA LEU A 215 -4.06 0.52 22.17
C LEU A 215 -2.86 -0.16 22.85
N ALA A 216 -1.91 0.63 23.34
CA ALA A 216 -0.72 0.11 24.02
C ALA A 216 -1.04 -0.61 25.35
N ASN A 217 -2.16 -0.28 25.97
CA ASN A 217 -2.63 -0.86 27.22
C ASN A 217 -3.58 -2.04 27.02
N ASP A 218 -3.99 -2.33 25.80
CA ASP A 218 -4.86 -3.46 25.52
C ASP A 218 -4.06 -4.77 25.54
N PRO A 219 -4.41 -5.73 26.41
CA PRO A 219 -3.66 -6.99 26.56
C PRO A 219 -3.69 -7.87 25.29
N THR A 220 -4.58 -7.61 24.36
CA THR A 220 -4.70 -8.37 23.11
C THR A 220 -3.95 -7.72 21.95
N PHE A 221 -3.52 -6.47 22.10
CA PHE A 221 -2.86 -5.70 21.03
C PHE A 221 -1.66 -6.43 20.43
N GLU A 222 -0.76 -6.91 21.27
CA GLU A 222 0.46 -7.58 20.82
C GLU A 222 0.14 -8.83 19.99
N LYS A 223 -0.81 -9.64 20.45
CA LYS A 223 -1.25 -10.84 19.72
C LYS A 223 -1.84 -10.50 18.34
N ILE A 224 -2.68 -9.49 18.29
CA ILE A 224 -3.31 -9.03 17.04
C ILE A 224 -2.25 -8.42 16.11
N PHE A 225 -1.36 -7.60 16.65
CA PHE A 225 -0.27 -6.99 15.90
C PHE A 225 0.64 -8.05 15.25
N VAL A 226 1.09 -9.05 16.02
CA VAL A 226 1.95 -10.13 15.51
C VAL A 226 1.23 -10.92 14.41
N LYS A 227 -0.06 -11.24 14.58
CA LYS A 227 -0.87 -11.88 13.54
C LYS A 227 -0.97 -11.02 12.28
N ALA A 228 -1.11 -9.72 12.45
CA ALA A 228 -1.23 -8.75 11.37
C ALA A 228 0.11 -8.48 10.63
N LEU A 229 1.25 -8.98 11.09
CA LEU A 229 2.52 -8.89 10.34
C LEU A 229 2.51 -9.72 9.05
N SER A 230 1.74 -10.81 9.00
CA SER A 230 1.61 -11.62 7.77
C SER A 230 0.91 -10.84 6.65
N PHE A 231 1.42 -10.96 5.42
CA PHE A 231 0.73 -10.49 4.23
C PHE A 231 -0.42 -11.39 3.85
#